data_b948eb602d4ffdc9730541f4ff9cf95a
#
_entry.id   b948eb602d4ffdc9730541f4ff9cf95a
#
_cell.length_a   1.000
_cell.length_b   1.000
_cell.length_c   1.000
_cell.angle_alpha   90.00
_cell.angle_beta   90.00
_cell.angle_gamma   90.00
#
_symmetry.space_group_name_H-M   'P 1'
#
loop_
_entity.id
_entity.type
_entity.pdbx_description
1 polymer ?
#
loop_
_entity_poly.entity_id
_entity_poly.type
_entity_poly.pdbx_seq_one_letter_code
_entity_poly.pdbx_strand_id
1 'polypeptide(L)'
;MYQAMTTLGFASESSFKQEMDLKGAPAGASIVILGAGLGGLTAAYELRKAGYKVTVLEYQNRGGGRSWTLNSGDKYTELGGEEVTCDFKKGNYFNGGPWRLPIHHYAVFHYCKKFNVALQPFIQTNDRAYLPRTNHFNGAPQRLGEVQSDIRGYVSELLSKAITKVSLDDPVTQEA
;
A
#
# COMPACT_ATOMS: atom_id res chain seq x y z
N MET A 1 -12.12 -7.64 -4.55
CA MET A 1 -10.92 -8.52 -4.59
C MET A 1 -10.57 -9.08 -3.20
N TYR A 2 -10.25 -8.27 -2.17
CA TYR A 2 -9.87 -8.78 -0.84
C TYR A 2 -10.93 -9.70 -0.22
N GLN A 3 -12.21 -9.33 -0.21
CA GLN A 3 -13.30 -10.17 0.28
C GLN A 3 -13.38 -11.52 -0.45
N ALA A 4 -13.24 -11.52 -1.76
CA ALA A 4 -13.22 -12.76 -2.53
C ALA A 4 -12.02 -13.64 -2.15
N MET A 5 -10.83 -13.05 -1.99
CA MET A 5 -9.64 -13.78 -1.55
C MET A 5 -9.80 -14.34 -0.13
N THR A 6 -10.44 -13.60 0.77
CA THR A 6 -10.74 -14.08 2.13
C THR A 6 -11.73 -15.25 2.09
N THR A 7 -12.80 -15.13 1.31
CA THR A 7 -13.79 -16.21 1.13
C THR A 7 -13.17 -17.48 0.54
N LEU A 8 -12.21 -17.33 -0.37
CA LEU A 8 -11.48 -18.44 -0.99
C LEU A 8 -10.32 -18.98 -0.14
N GLY A 9 -10.06 -18.43 1.03
CA GLY A 9 -8.99 -18.84 1.92
C GLY A 9 -7.57 -18.38 1.52
N PHE A 10 -7.45 -17.52 0.50
CA PHE A 10 -6.17 -16.97 0.06
C PHE A 10 -5.72 -15.72 0.82
N ALA A 11 -6.59 -15.14 1.64
CA ALA A 11 -6.26 -14.04 2.52
C ALA A 11 -6.93 -14.24 3.88
N SER A 12 -6.23 -13.87 4.95
CA SER A 12 -6.79 -13.87 6.29
C SER A 12 -7.46 -12.54 6.59
N GLU A 13 -8.55 -12.57 7.34
CA GLU A 13 -9.11 -11.35 7.91
C GLU A 13 -8.10 -10.71 8.88
N SER A 14 -8.13 -9.39 8.96
CA SER A 14 -7.32 -8.68 9.95
C SER A 14 -7.73 -9.11 11.37
N SER A 15 -6.77 -9.56 12.14
CA SER A 15 -6.98 -9.87 13.57
C SER A 15 -7.14 -8.62 14.44
N PHE A 16 -6.87 -7.44 13.88
CA PHE A 16 -7.02 -6.19 14.60
C PHE A 16 -8.50 -5.84 14.76
N LYS A 17 -9.00 -6.00 15.98
CA LYS A 17 -10.40 -5.70 16.32
C LYS A 17 -10.54 -4.43 17.13
N GLN A 18 -9.55 -4.10 17.95
CA GLN A 18 -9.61 -2.99 18.90
C GLN A 18 -8.21 -2.63 19.39
N GLU A 19 -8.09 -1.49 20.09
CA GLU A 19 -6.88 -1.12 20.81
C GLU A 19 -6.43 -2.23 21.76
N MET A 20 -5.13 -2.47 21.81
CA MET A 20 -4.57 -3.45 22.76
C MET A 20 -4.69 -2.92 24.19
N ASP A 21 -5.26 -3.73 25.07
CA ASP A 21 -5.27 -3.49 26.51
C ASP A 21 -4.21 -4.40 27.15
N LEU A 22 -2.99 -3.89 27.21
CA LEU A 22 -1.87 -4.58 27.86
C LEU A 22 -1.88 -4.25 29.36
N LYS A 23 -2.56 -5.08 30.16
CA LYS A 23 -2.60 -4.87 31.62
C LYS A 23 -1.39 -5.50 32.31
N GLY A 24 -0.93 -4.81 33.36
CA GLY A 24 -0.10 -5.43 34.38
C GLY A 24 1.38 -5.46 34.08
N ALA A 25 1.98 -4.35 33.64
CA ALA A 25 3.41 -4.23 33.64
C ALA A 25 3.96 -4.44 35.07
N PRO A 26 4.92 -5.33 35.29
CA PRO A 26 5.62 -5.40 36.57
C PRO A 26 6.26 -4.04 36.90
N ALA A 27 6.13 -3.58 38.15
CA ALA A 27 6.69 -2.31 38.55
C ALA A 27 8.21 -2.26 38.24
N GLY A 28 8.63 -1.24 37.49
CA GLY A 28 10.03 -1.03 37.10
C GLY A 28 10.52 -1.87 35.91
N ALA A 29 9.67 -2.68 35.30
CA ALA A 29 10.05 -3.47 34.11
C ALA A 29 10.49 -2.56 32.95
N SER A 30 11.61 -2.91 32.32
CA SER A 30 12.19 -2.18 31.19
C SER A 30 12.20 -3.06 29.96
N ILE A 31 11.92 -2.47 28.80
CA ILE A 31 11.92 -3.14 27.50
C ILE A 31 12.80 -2.33 26.54
N VAL A 32 13.63 -3.04 25.79
CA VAL A 32 14.39 -2.49 24.69
C VAL A 32 13.79 -2.98 23.39
N ILE A 33 13.50 -2.04 22.48
CA ILE A 33 12.98 -2.31 21.15
C ILE A 33 14.06 -1.97 20.12
N LEU A 34 14.34 -2.90 19.22
CA LEU A 34 15.30 -2.69 18.14
C LEU A 34 14.57 -2.25 16.88
N GLY A 35 14.83 -1.01 16.48
CA GLY A 35 14.27 -0.39 15.28
C GLY A 35 13.08 0.53 15.56
N ALA A 36 13.16 1.77 15.05
CA ALA A 36 12.11 2.80 15.14
C ALA A 36 11.25 2.86 13.86
N GLY A 37 10.97 1.72 13.21
CA GLY A 37 9.96 1.62 12.17
C GLY A 37 8.55 1.63 12.74
N LEU A 38 7.52 1.55 11.88
CA LEU A 38 6.11 1.56 12.31
C LEU A 38 5.81 0.51 13.39
N GLY A 39 6.29 -0.73 13.22
CA GLY A 39 6.09 -1.80 14.20
C GLY A 39 6.74 -1.51 15.55
N GLY A 40 8.00 -1.08 15.55
CA GLY A 40 8.73 -0.75 16.79
C GLY A 40 8.13 0.44 17.53
N LEU A 41 7.74 1.49 16.81
CA LEU A 41 7.11 2.68 17.40
C LEU A 41 5.71 2.37 17.94
N THR A 42 4.92 1.52 17.25
CA THR A 42 3.61 1.08 17.73
C THR A 42 3.77 0.24 19.00
N ALA A 43 4.72 -0.71 19.01
CA ALA A 43 5.01 -1.49 20.20
C ALA A 43 5.46 -0.61 21.38
N ALA A 44 6.34 0.35 21.12
CA ALA A 44 6.79 1.31 22.13
C ALA A 44 5.62 2.11 22.72
N TYR A 45 4.73 2.57 21.87
CA TYR A 45 3.55 3.32 22.28
C TYR A 45 2.63 2.50 23.19
N GLU A 46 2.26 1.28 22.76
CA GLU A 46 1.36 0.42 23.53
C GLU A 46 1.98 -0.08 24.85
N LEU A 47 3.26 -0.44 24.82
CA LEU A 47 3.98 -0.86 26.04
C LEU A 47 4.13 0.28 27.05
N ARG A 48 4.39 1.50 26.57
CA ARG A 48 4.40 2.67 27.47
C ARG A 48 3.06 2.93 28.10
N LYS A 49 1.95 2.77 27.36
CA LYS A 49 0.59 2.84 27.93
C LYS A 49 0.38 1.83 29.05
N ALA A 50 0.96 0.63 28.88
CA ALA A 50 0.88 -0.44 29.88
C ALA A 50 1.81 -0.23 31.08
N GLY A 51 2.61 0.83 31.13
CA GLY A 51 3.44 1.18 32.26
C GLY A 51 4.91 0.70 32.19
N TYR A 52 5.33 0.14 31.05
CA TYR A 52 6.73 -0.24 30.86
C TYR A 52 7.64 0.94 30.63
N LYS A 53 8.90 0.85 31.09
CA LYS A 53 9.97 1.73 30.65
C LYS A 53 10.48 1.23 29.30
N VAL A 54 10.27 2.00 28.24
CA VAL A 54 10.62 1.57 26.88
C VAL A 54 11.78 2.40 26.37
N THR A 55 12.80 1.71 25.86
CA THR A 55 13.91 2.30 25.11
C THR A 55 13.86 1.76 23.68
N VAL A 56 13.88 2.65 22.69
CA VAL A 56 13.95 2.28 21.28
C VAL A 56 15.35 2.58 20.77
N LEU A 57 16.02 1.57 20.23
CA LEU A 57 17.31 1.71 19.57
C LEU A 57 17.11 1.68 18.07
N GLU A 58 17.58 2.72 17.39
CA GLU A 58 17.48 2.86 15.93
C GLU A 58 18.88 2.99 15.34
N TYR A 59 19.14 2.29 14.25
CA TYR A 59 20.43 2.32 13.55
C TYR A 59 20.62 3.63 12.77
N GLN A 60 19.54 4.12 12.16
CA GLN A 60 19.57 5.35 11.38
C GLN A 60 19.40 6.58 12.28
N ASN A 61 19.81 7.75 11.79
CA ASN A 61 19.60 9.03 12.47
C ASN A 61 18.16 9.55 12.41
N ARG A 62 17.21 8.73 11.95
CA ARG A 62 15.78 9.04 11.83
C ARG A 62 14.90 7.85 12.21
N GLY A 63 13.70 8.13 12.71
CA GLY A 63 12.64 7.14 12.85
C GLY A 63 11.86 6.92 11.55
N GLY A 64 10.90 5.99 11.60
CA GLY A 64 10.00 5.67 10.47
C GLY A 64 10.42 4.47 9.64
N GLY A 65 11.70 4.10 9.63
CA GLY A 65 12.22 2.97 8.84
C GLY A 65 11.95 3.16 7.34
N ARG A 66 11.22 2.22 6.73
CA ARG A 66 10.80 2.30 5.31
C ARG A 66 9.72 3.34 5.02
N SER A 67 9.01 3.83 6.02
CA SER A 67 8.09 4.96 5.88
C SER A 67 8.90 6.25 5.87
N TRP A 68 9.28 6.68 4.66
CA TRP A 68 10.19 7.80 4.47
C TRP A 68 9.63 8.75 3.42
N THR A 69 9.53 10.02 3.81
CA THR A 69 9.12 11.13 2.95
C THR A 69 10.32 12.04 2.77
N LEU A 70 10.63 12.40 1.54
CA LEU A 70 11.63 13.39 1.17
C LEU A 70 10.92 14.70 0.84
N ASN A 71 11.34 15.77 1.49
CA ASN A 71 10.84 17.11 1.26
C ASN A 71 11.86 17.96 0.50
N SER A 72 11.46 19.13 0.07
CA SER A 72 12.37 20.12 -0.49
C SER A 72 13.50 20.46 0.50
N GLY A 73 14.73 20.33 0.06
CA GLY A 73 15.93 20.58 0.85
C GLY A 73 16.44 19.39 1.66
N ASP A 74 15.70 18.28 1.72
CA ASP A 74 16.20 17.07 2.37
C ASP A 74 17.38 16.48 1.61
N LYS A 75 18.30 15.91 2.36
CA LYS A 75 19.51 15.27 1.84
C LYS A 75 19.45 13.77 2.04
N TYR A 76 19.93 13.02 1.09
CA TYR A 76 20.14 11.59 1.21
C TYR A 76 21.42 11.16 0.50
N THR A 77 21.95 10.02 0.90
CA THR A 77 23.15 9.46 0.28
C THR A 77 22.77 8.27 -0.58
N GLU A 78 23.16 8.28 -1.84
CA GLU A 78 22.94 7.17 -2.78
C GLU A 78 23.89 6.00 -2.48
N LEU A 79 23.62 4.84 -3.08
CA LEU A 79 24.43 3.63 -2.89
C LEU A 79 25.91 3.82 -3.25
N GLY A 80 26.22 4.74 -4.13
CA GLY A 80 27.59 5.14 -4.52
C GLY A 80 28.30 6.05 -3.52
N GLY A 81 27.62 6.48 -2.45
CA GLY A 81 28.16 7.42 -1.46
C GLY A 81 27.98 8.90 -1.83
N GLU A 82 27.36 9.20 -2.95
CA GLU A 82 27.06 10.57 -3.38
C GLU A 82 25.91 11.15 -2.54
N GLU A 83 26.11 12.36 -2.01
CA GLU A 83 25.05 13.09 -1.31
C GLU A 83 24.23 13.91 -2.32
N VAL A 84 22.94 13.66 -2.34
CA VAL A 84 21.97 14.35 -3.19
C VAL A 84 21.05 15.20 -2.33
N THR A 85 20.74 16.41 -2.79
CA THR A 85 19.75 17.31 -2.17
C THR A 85 18.50 17.35 -3.01
N CYS A 86 17.32 17.19 -2.36
CA CYS A 86 16.03 17.30 -3.04
C CYS A 86 15.73 18.77 -3.40
N ASP A 87 15.66 19.07 -4.68
CA ASP A 87 15.47 20.44 -5.23
C ASP A 87 14.02 20.74 -5.63
N PHE A 88 13.04 19.97 -5.14
CA PHE A 88 11.62 20.24 -5.39
C PHE A 88 11.25 21.66 -4.96
N LYS A 89 10.22 22.21 -5.60
CA LYS A 89 9.60 23.43 -5.09
C LYS A 89 9.10 23.22 -3.68
N LYS A 90 9.26 24.22 -2.81
CA LYS A 90 8.77 24.19 -1.42
C LYS A 90 7.30 23.80 -1.36
N GLY A 91 6.97 22.83 -0.52
CA GLY A 91 5.64 22.25 -0.37
C GLY A 91 5.40 20.97 -1.18
N ASN A 92 6.29 20.65 -2.12
CA ASN A 92 6.30 19.34 -2.77
C ASN A 92 7.11 18.35 -1.95
N TYR A 93 6.72 17.09 -2.05
CA TYR A 93 7.39 15.98 -1.37
C TYR A 93 7.34 14.70 -2.21
N PHE A 94 8.17 13.75 -1.88
CA PHE A 94 8.20 12.43 -2.47
C PHE A 94 8.22 11.36 -1.39
N ASN A 95 7.31 10.40 -1.46
CA ASN A 95 7.29 9.22 -0.60
C ASN A 95 8.12 8.11 -1.25
N GLY A 96 9.36 7.96 -0.86
CA GLY A 96 10.25 6.89 -1.34
C GLY A 96 9.93 5.52 -0.76
N GLY A 97 9.06 5.47 0.26
CA GLY A 97 8.59 4.26 0.91
C GLY A 97 7.16 3.86 0.51
N PRO A 98 6.38 3.30 1.43
CA PRO A 98 4.97 2.99 1.19
C PRO A 98 4.17 4.27 0.91
N TRP A 99 3.48 4.32 -0.21
CA TRP A 99 2.74 5.50 -0.68
C TRP A 99 1.23 5.35 -0.64
N ARG A 100 0.73 4.16 -0.33
CA ARG A 100 -0.72 3.90 -0.21
C ARG A 100 -1.01 2.84 0.84
N LEU A 101 -2.17 2.96 1.45
CA LEU A 101 -2.69 2.04 2.46
C LEU A 101 -3.89 1.29 1.89
N PRO A 102 -3.84 -0.04 1.77
CA PRO A 102 -5.00 -0.82 1.40
C PRO A 102 -6.10 -0.69 2.46
N ILE A 103 -7.37 -0.64 2.02
CA ILE A 103 -8.54 -0.41 2.92
C ILE A 103 -8.65 -1.42 4.07
N HIS A 104 -8.11 -2.62 3.90
CA HIS A 104 -8.14 -3.68 4.91
C HIS A 104 -7.04 -3.59 5.97
N HIS A 105 -6.15 -2.59 5.89
CA HIS A 105 -5.12 -2.35 6.92
C HIS A 105 -5.71 -1.59 8.12
N TYR A 106 -6.69 -2.19 8.79
CA TYR A 106 -7.47 -1.55 9.85
C TYR A 106 -6.62 -1.01 11.00
N ALA A 107 -5.56 -1.71 11.40
CA ALA A 107 -4.63 -1.26 12.44
C ALA A 107 -3.98 0.08 12.06
N VAL A 108 -3.49 0.22 10.82
CA VAL A 108 -2.85 1.45 10.36
C VAL A 108 -3.85 2.60 10.35
N PHE A 109 -5.07 2.36 9.82
CA PHE A 109 -6.13 3.38 9.83
C PHE A 109 -6.53 3.79 11.24
N HIS A 110 -6.59 2.84 12.18
CA HIS A 110 -6.86 3.14 13.58
C HIS A 110 -5.83 4.12 14.16
N TYR A 111 -4.53 3.83 13.97
CA TYR A 111 -3.48 4.73 14.47
C TYR A 111 -3.42 6.05 13.71
N CYS A 112 -3.68 6.06 12.40
CA CYS A 112 -3.81 7.32 11.66
C CYS A 112 -4.90 8.20 12.27
N LYS A 113 -6.09 7.64 12.52
CA LYS A 113 -7.19 8.37 13.18
C LYS A 113 -6.80 8.81 14.59
N LYS A 114 -6.17 7.93 15.37
CA LYS A 114 -5.76 8.19 16.74
C LYS A 114 -4.77 9.34 16.86
N PHE A 115 -3.81 9.40 15.95
CA PHE A 115 -2.78 10.44 15.91
C PHE A 115 -3.12 11.61 15.00
N ASN A 116 -4.37 11.70 14.53
CA ASN A 116 -4.84 12.76 13.65
C ASN A 116 -3.97 12.92 12.38
N VAL A 117 -3.52 11.81 11.80
CA VAL A 117 -2.80 11.80 10.53
C VAL A 117 -3.81 11.97 9.40
N ALA A 118 -3.65 13.03 8.62
CA ALA A 118 -4.51 13.30 7.47
C ALA A 118 -4.34 12.21 6.40
N LEU A 119 -5.46 11.71 5.90
CA LEU A 119 -5.50 10.71 4.83
C LEU A 119 -6.25 11.29 3.64
N GLN A 120 -5.83 10.91 2.44
CA GLN A 120 -6.47 11.28 1.19
C GLN A 120 -6.78 10.03 0.37
N PRO A 121 -7.90 10.00 -0.38
CA PRO A 121 -8.13 8.96 -1.36
C PRO A 121 -7.02 8.93 -2.40
N PHE A 122 -6.48 7.74 -2.65
CA PHE A 122 -5.47 7.54 -3.69
C PHE A 122 -6.12 6.96 -4.93
N ILE A 123 -6.18 7.76 -5.99
CA ILE A 123 -6.68 7.35 -7.30
C ILE A 123 -5.50 6.88 -8.13
N GLN A 124 -5.41 5.57 -8.35
CA GLN A 124 -4.30 4.96 -9.07
C GLN A 124 -4.54 4.89 -10.58
N THR A 125 -5.79 4.73 -11.00
CA THR A 125 -6.15 4.50 -12.39
C THR A 125 -7.11 5.58 -12.84
N ASN A 126 -6.81 6.19 -13.97
CA ASN A 126 -7.74 7.08 -14.66
C ASN A 126 -8.33 6.34 -15.87
N ASP A 127 -9.52 5.78 -15.70
CA ASP A 127 -10.23 5.05 -16.76
C ASP A 127 -10.58 5.92 -17.96
N ARG A 128 -10.54 7.23 -17.80
CA ARG A 128 -10.75 8.21 -18.87
C ARG A 128 -9.46 8.62 -19.59
N ALA A 129 -8.30 8.14 -19.14
CA ALA A 129 -7.05 8.39 -19.85
C ALA A 129 -7.08 7.75 -21.24
N TYR A 130 -6.51 8.46 -22.21
CA TYR A 130 -6.35 7.93 -23.56
C TYR A 130 -5.05 7.14 -23.69
N LEU A 131 -5.15 5.99 -24.35
CA LEU A 131 -4.00 5.18 -24.75
C LEU A 131 -3.67 5.52 -26.21
N PRO A 132 -2.58 6.27 -26.48
CA PRO A 132 -2.13 6.50 -27.83
C PRO A 132 -1.43 5.24 -28.37
N ARG A 133 -1.95 4.64 -29.43
CA ARG A 133 -1.37 3.48 -30.11
C ARG A 133 -1.42 3.68 -31.62
N THR A 134 -0.28 3.89 -32.23
CA THR A 134 -0.17 4.10 -33.68
C THR A 134 -0.46 2.85 -34.50
N ASN A 135 -0.18 1.66 -33.95
CA ASN A 135 -0.26 0.38 -34.65
C ASN A 135 -1.54 -0.41 -34.33
N HIS A 136 -2.45 0.13 -33.53
CA HIS A 136 -3.68 -0.51 -33.12
C HIS A 136 -4.84 0.48 -33.24
N PHE A 137 -6.07 -0.01 -33.32
CA PHE A 137 -7.30 0.78 -33.38
C PHE A 137 -7.30 1.80 -34.53
N ASN A 138 -6.70 1.47 -35.66
CA ASN A 138 -6.52 2.40 -36.81
C ASN A 138 -5.85 3.74 -36.44
N GLY A 139 -5.00 3.75 -35.41
CA GLY A 139 -4.35 4.93 -34.90
C GLY A 139 -5.22 5.85 -34.02
N ALA A 140 -6.50 5.49 -33.81
CA ALA A 140 -7.39 6.27 -32.96
C ALA A 140 -7.10 5.99 -31.47
N PRO A 141 -6.89 7.04 -30.64
CA PRO A 141 -6.71 6.86 -29.19
C PRO A 141 -7.96 6.24 -28.56
N GLN A 142 -7.78 5.20 -27.75
CA GLN A 142 -8.84 4.53 -27.01
C GLN A 142 -8.81 4.90 -25.52
N ARG A 143 -9.95 4.90 -24.85
CA ARG A 143 -10.00 5.11 -23.41
C ARG A 143 -9.50 3.86 -22.67
N LEU A 144 -8.70 4.05 -21.64
CA LEU A 144 -8.18 2.95 -20.82
C LEU A 144 -9.29 2.06 -20.27
N GLY A 145 -10.39 2.65 -19.78
CA GLY A 145 -11.53 1.90 -19.24
C GLY A 145 -12.23 1.04 -20.27
N GLU A 146 -12.36 1.51 -21.51
CA GLU A 146 -12.93 0.73 -22.62
C GLU A 146 -12.05 -0.48 -22.92
N VAL A 147 -10.77 -0.26 -23.16
CA VAL A 147 -9.81 -1.36 -23.42
C VAL A 147 -9.77 -2.38 -22.29
N GLN A 148 -9.82 -1.93 -21.04
CA GLN A 148 -9.86 -2.85 -19.90
C GLN A 148 -11.17 -3.64 -19.82
N SER A 149 -12.31 -3.03 -20.16
CA SER A 149 -13.59 -3.70 -20.19
C SER A 149 -13.62 -4.79 -21.27
N ASP A 150 -13.11 -4.50 -22.46
CA ASP A 150 -12.98 -5.46 -23.55
C ASP A 150 -12.10 -6.65 -23.16
N ILE A 151 -10.91 -6.38 -22.59
CA ILE A 151 -10.03 -7.44 -22.12
C ILE A 151 -10.73 -8.32 -21.08
N ARG A 152 -11.46 -7.72 -20.13
CA ARG A 152 -12.22 -8.49 -19.13
C ARG A 152 -13.35 -9.32 -19.79
N GLY A 153 -14.02 -8.77 -20.80
CA GLY A 153 -15.00 -9.47 -21.59
C GLY A 153 -14.43 -10.73 -22.25
N TYR A 154 -13.32 -10.57 -22.97
CA TYR A 154 -12.63 -11.70 -23.61
C TYR A 154 -12.14 -12.75 -22.60
N VAL A 155 -11.55 -12.33 -21.48
CA VAL A 155 -11.12 -13.27 -20.43
C VAL A 155 -12.32 -14.02 -19.85
N SER A 156 -13.44 -13.35 -19.61
CA SER A 156 -14.66 -13.97 -19.10
C SER A 156 -15.25 -14.97 -20.09
N GLU A 157 -15.24 -14.64 -21.38
CA GLU A 157 -15.68 -15.55 -22.44
C GLU A 157 -14.80 -16.80 -22.52
N LEU A 158 -13.48 -16.62 -22.53
CA LEU A 158 -12.53 -17.74 -22.55
C LEU A 158 -12.68 -18.63 -21.30
N LEU A 159 -12.88 -18.05 -20.13
CA LEU A 159 -13.14 -18.82 -18.91
C LEU A 159 -14.45 -19.59 -18.99
N SER A 160 -15.51 -18.99 -19.52
CA SER A 160 -16.79 -19.67 -19.74
C SER A 160 -16.63 -20.85 -20.72
N LYS A 161 -15.91 -20.66 -21.81
CA LYS A 161 -15.62 -21.73 -22.79
C LYS A 161 -14.75 -22.84 -22.19
N ALA A 162 -13.80 -22.50 -21.32
CA ALA A 162 -12.92 -23.47 -20.65
C ALA A 162 -13.67 -24.44 -19.73
N ILE A 163 -14.82 -24.04 -19.20
CA ILE A 163 -15.69 -24.92 -18.38
C ILE A 163 -16.37 -25.95 -19.25
N THR A 164 -16.68 -25.61 -20.49
CA THR A 164 -17.33 -26.47 -21.46
C THR A 164 -16.25 -26.95 -22.44
N LYS A 165 -15.63 -28.10 -22.15
CA LYS A 165 -14.43 -28.63 -22.86
C LYS A 165 -14.52 -28.63 -24.39
N VAL A 166 -15.72 -28.56 -24.96
CA VAL A 166 -16.01 -28.61 -26.42
C VAL A 166 -15.92 -27.20 -27.06
N SER A 167 -15.93 -26.15 -26.28
CA SER A 167 -16.07 -24.76 -26.79
C SER A 167 -14.77 -23.95 -26.80
N LEU A 168 -13.65 -24.54 -26.41
CA LEU A 168 -12.35 -23.81 -26.39
C LEU A 168 -11.82 -23.48 -27.78
N ASP A 169 -12.20 -24.29 -28.78
CA ASP A 169 -11.78 -24.10 -30.18
C ASP A 169 -12.68 -23.12 -30.95
N ASP A 170 -13.80 -22.70 -30.34
CA ASP A 170 -14.67 -21.70 -30.95
C ASP A 170 -13.99 -20.31 -30.94
N PRO A 171 -14.05 -19.57 -32.04
CA PRO A 171 -13.48 -18.24 -32.09
C PRO A 171 -14.12 -17.31 -31.05
N VAL A 172 -13.31 -16.43 -30.46
CA VAL A 172 -13.79 -15.38 -29.55
C VAL A 172 -14.66 -14.41 -30.35
N THR A 173 -15.78 -13.98 -29.80
CA THR A 173 -16.69 -13.04 -30.47
C THR A 173 -16.00 -11.70 -30.70
N GLN A 174 -16.19 -11.12 -31.88
CA GLN A 174 -15.62 -9.81 -32.21
C GLN A 174 -16.50 -8.63 -31.75
N GLU A 175 -17.63 -8.92 -31.12
CA GLU A 175 -18.55 -7.92 -30.58
C GLU A 175 -18.23 -7.68 -29.09
N ALA A 176 -17.32 -6.77 -28.82
CA ALA A 176 -17.12 -6.18 -27.49
C ALA A 176 -16.77 -4.69 -27.61
#